data_765799bef10b9b0b1bf1b977ecfa9c7e
#
_entry.id   765799bef10b9b0b1bf1b977ecfa9c7e
#
_cell.length_a   1.000
_cell.length_b   1.000
_cell.length_c   1.000
_cell.angle_alpha   90.00
_cell.angle_beta   90.00
_cell.angle_gamma   90.00
#
_symmetry.space_group_name_H-M   'P 1'
#
loop_
_entity.id
_entity.type
_entity.pdbx_description
1 polymer ?
#
loop_
_entity_poly.entity_id
_entity_poly.type
_entity_poly.pdbx_seq_one_letter_code
_entity_poly.pdbx_strand_id
1 'polypeptide(L)'
;MLTLVSAFAGTLRRLRGLAFTGRRVLVVGSSPTVGDDLAEITRTPSDLILAVNGGIASAPDVDVYITNGRRYTDGPYVETWSDARRWCHAQMLAQSAGRHVGHLVIFMRDQSEHTTARLAAQGTTWDQATEIGMGDRARIGQWAGITDLDDAYCLSSGVAAACLALMAGADSVVTCGISLSPGHNYMALPEEFAGERRHRTADTVGLRHLLTTAPVSSAQPLEELYAQS
;
A
#
# COMPACT_ATOMS: atom_id res chain seq x y z
N MET A 1 14.65 18.70 -14.52
CA MET A 1 13.38 18.91 -13.78
C MET A 1 12.13 18.59 -14.62
N LEU A 2 12.02 19.02 -15.87
CA LEU A 2 10.85 18.77 -16.76
C LEU A 2 10.58 17.30 -17.09
N THR A 3 11.60 16.47 -17.28
CA THR A 3 11.46 15.05 -17.66
C THR A 3 10.88 14.16 -16.56
N LEU A 4 11.15 14.49 -15.29
CA LEU A 4 10.65 13.74 -14.13
C LEU A 4 9.17 14.03 -13.84
N VAL A 5 8.72 15.26 -14.10
CA VAL A 5 7.29 15.64 -13.95
C VAL A 5 6.43 14.93 -14.99
N SER A 6 6.95 14.69 -16.20
CA SER A 6 6.22 14.00 -17.29
C SER A 6 6.01 12.51 -17.00
N ALA A 7 6.99 11.82 -16.40
CA ALA A 7 6.89 10.40 -16.09
C ALA A 7 5.82 10.14 -15.00
N PHE A 8 5.82 10.95 -13.95
CA PHE A 8 4.81 10.82 -12.89
C PHE A 8 3.41 11.19 -13.37
N ALA A 9 3.28 12.25 -14.19
CA ALA A 9 2.02 12.59 -14.85
C ALA A 9 1.48 11.45 -15.72
N GLY A 10 2.38 10.69 -16.39
CA GLY A 10 2.03 9.50 -17.15
C GLY A 10 1.48 8.37 -16.25
N THR A 11 2.10 8.12 -15.11
CA THR A 11 1.64 7.14 -14.12
C THR A 11 0.28 7.52 -13.57
N LEU A 12 0.10 8.77 -13.12
CA LEU A 12 -1.19 9.26 -12.64
C LEU A 12 -2.28 9.20 -13.72
N ARG A 13 -1.94 9.46 -14.99
CA ARG A 13 -2.90 9.36 -16.10
C ARG A 13 -3.37 7.91 -16.29
N ARG A 14 -2.46 6.93 -16.21
CA ARG A 14 -2.82 5.50 -16.25
C ARG A 14 -3.71 5.12 -15.07
N LEU A 15 -3.36 5.58 -13.86
CA LEU A 15 -4.16 5.34 -12.66
C LEU A 15 -5.52 6.05 -12.71
N ARG A 16 -5.61 7.25 -13.29
CA ARG A 16 -6.90 7.91 -13.56
C ARG A 16 -7.79 7.11 -14.51
N GLY A 17 -7.21 6.36 -15.44
CA GLY A 17 -7.93 5.39 -16.29
C GLY A 17 -8.57 4.24 -15.50
N LEU A 18 -8.17 4.03 -14.24
CA LEU A 18 -8.73 3.02 -13.32
C LEU A 18 -10.02 3.45 -12.61
N ALA A 19 -10.66 4.51 -13.07
CA ALA A 19 -11.93 4.98 -12.51
C ALA A 19 -11.87 5.38 -11.01
N PHE A 20 -10.75 5.88 -10.51
CA PHE A 20 -10.68 6.50 -9.17
C PHE A 20 -11.47 7.80 -9.09
N THR A 21 -11.52 8.54 -10.19
CA THR A 21 -12.17 9.86 -10.24
C THR A 21 -13.65 9.75 -9.90
N GLY A 22 -14.10 10.54 -8.94
CA GLY A 22 -15.49 10.56 -8.51
C GLY A 22 -15.89 9.37 -7.64
N ARG A 23 -14.95 8.60 -7.10
CA ARG A 23 -15.24 7.41 -6.29
C ARG A 23 -14.66 7.50 -4.89
N ARG A 24 -15.35 6.89 -3.95
CA ARG A 24 -14.77 6.58 -2.63
C ARG A 24 -13.87 5.34 -2.78
N VAL A 25 -12.64 5.42 -2.25
CA VAL A 25 -11.67 4.33 -2.28
C VAL A 25 -11.46 3.77 -0.88
N LEU A 26 -11.67 2.48 -0.70
CA LEU A 26 -11.33 1.76 0.52
C LEU A 26 -9.91 1.20 0.37
N VAL A 27 -8.97 1.73 1.13
CA VAL A 27 -7.57 1.27 1.15
C VAL A 27 -7.42 0.25 2.26
N VAL A 28 -7.26 -1.02 1.86
CA VAL A 28 -7.22 -2.16 2.78
C VAL A 28 -5.78 -2.60 3.01
N GLY A 29 -5.26 -2.30 4.19
CA GLY A 29 -3.97 -2.78 4.70
C GLY A 29 -4.11 -4.13 5.42
N SER A 30 -3.08 -4.50 6.16
CA SER A 30 -2.99 -5.81 6.81
C SER A 30 -2.75 -5.74 8.32
N SER A 31 -3.13 -4.65 8.99
CA SER A 31 -3.01 -4.59 10.45
C SER A 31 -3.91 -5.64 11.12
N PRO A 32 -3.64 -6.02 12.37
CA PRO A 32 -4.48 -6.97 13.11
C PRO A 32 -5.96 -6.57 13.19
N THR A 33 -6.28 -5.28 13.14
CA THR A 33 -7.63 -4.73 13.26
C THR A 33 -8.43 -4.71 11.96
N VAL A 34 -7.84 -5.11 10.82
CA VAL A 34 -8.47 -4.95 9.50
C VAL A 34 -9.87 -5.56 9.39
N GLY A 35 -10.12 -6.68 10.09
CA GLY A 35 -11.44 -7.33 10.11
C GLY A 35 -12.49 -6.46 10.78
N ASP A 36 -12.17 -5.90 11.93
CA ASP A 36 -13.04 -5.01 12.70
C ASP A 36 -13.27 -3.71 11.92
N ASP A 37 -12.21 -3.11 11.39
CA ASP A 37 -12.26 -1.91 10.56
C ASP A 37 -13.22 -2.08 9.37
N LEU A 38 -13.15 -3.21 8.68
CA LEU A 38 -14.02 -3.51 7.53
C LEU A 38 -15.48 -3.75 7.97
N ALA A 39 -15.71 -4.30 9.15
CA ALA A 39 -17.04 -4.54 9.68
C ALA A 39 -17.77 -3.24 10.04
N GLU A 40 -17.05 -2.19 10.42
CA GLU A 40 -17.62 -0.88 10.75
C GLU A 40 -18.01 -0.05 9.52
N ILE A 41 -17.50 -0.43 8.32
CA ILE A 41 -17.70 0.35 7.10
C ILE A 41 -18.91 -0.15 6.31
N THR A 42 -19.90 0.73 6.13
CA THR A 42 -20.96 0.48 5.16
C THR A 42 -20.40 0.65 3.75
N ARG A 43 -20.26 -0.46 3.03
CA ARG A 43 -19.81 -0.49 1.64
C ARG A 43 -20.97 -0.18 0.69
N THR A 44 -20.66 0.50 -0.41
CA THR A 44 -21.56 0.74 -1.53
C THR A 44 -21.04 0.07 -2.80
N PRO A 45 -21.88 -0.28 -3.77
CA PRO A 45 -21.43 -0.85 -5.04
C PRO A 45 -20.51 0.07 -5.86
N SER A 46 -20.50 1.38 -5.55
CA SER A 46 -19.64 2.37 -6.19
C SER A 46 -18.26 2.49 -5.56
N ASP A 47 -18.02 1.86 -4.39
CA ASP A 47 -16.72 1.90 -3.74
C ASP A 47 -15.70 1.13 -4.58
N LEU A 48 -14.47 1.64 -4.61
CA LEU A 48 -13.33 0.96 -5.19
C LEU A 48 -12.47 0.37 -4.06
N ILE A 49 -12.15 -0.91 -4.18
CA ILE A 49 -11.33 -1.61 -3.20
C ILE A 49 -9.87 -1.63 -3.66
N LEU A 50 -9.01 -0.99 -2.92
CA LEU A 50 -7.57 -0.96 -3.13
C LEU A 50 -6.89 -1.75 -2.01
N ALA A 51 -6.48 -2.98 -2.29
CA ALA A 51 -5.77 -3.81 -1.32
C ALA A 51 -4.26 -3.60 -1.40
N VAL A 52 -3.59 -3.63 -0.24
CA VAL A 52 -2.15 -3.41 -0.14
C VAL A 52 -1.46 -4.60 0.53
N ASN A 53 -0.50 -5.18 -0.16
CA ASN A 53 0.28 -6.32 0.35
C ASN A 53 -0.64 -7.44 0.88
N GLY A 54 -0.44 -7.89 2.12
CA GLY A 54 -1.26 -8.93 2.74
C GLY A 54 -2.72 -8.54 3.02
N GLY A 55 -3.07 -7.26 2.91
CA GLY A 55 -4.46 -6.79 3.03
C GLY A 55 -5.41 -7.39 2.00
N ILE A 56 -4.88 -7.91 0.91
CA ILE A 56 -5.67 -8.64 -0.12
C ILE A 56 -6.42 -9.85 0.46
N ALA A 57 -5.92 -10.48 1.52
CA ALA A 57 -6.59 -11.59 2.17
C ALA A 57 -7.93 -11.20 2.82
N SER A 58 -8.01 -9.98 3.34
CA SER A 58 -9.21 -9.48 4.03
C SER A 58 -10.21 -8.79 3.12
N ALA A 59 -9.79 -8.39 1.92
CA ALA A 59 -10.64 -7.74 0.94
C ALA A 59 -11.37 -8.77 0.08
N PRO A 60 -12.72 -8.78 0.00
CA PRO A 60 -13.46 -9.79 -0.77
C PRO A 60 -13.24 -9.63 -2.29
N ASP A 61 -13.48 -8.45 -2.83
CA ASP A 61 -13.33 -8.12 -4.24
C ASP A 61 -12.32 -6.98 -4.36
N VAL A 62 -11.25 -7.18 -5.13
CA VAL A 62 -10.15 -6.23 -5.22
C VAL A 62 -10.09 -5.65 -6.62
N ASP A 63 -10.41 -4.36 -6.73
CA ASP A 63 -10.27 -3.63 -7.99
C ASP A 63 -8.81 -3.33 -8.30
N VAL A 64 -8.05 -2.92 -7.26
CA VAL A 64 -6.64 -2.57 -7.39
C VAL A 64 -5.82 -3.26 -6.30
N TYR A 65 -4.77 -3.94 -6.69
CA TYR A 65 -3.82 -4.56 -5.77
C TYR A 65 -2.46 -3.88 -5.85
N ILE A 66 -2.01 -3.30 -4.76
CA ILE A 66 -0.67 -2.72 -4.64
C ILE A 66 0.25 -3.67 -3.90
N THR A 67 1.37 -4.04 -4.51
CA THR A 67 2.40 -4.83 -3.87
C THR A 67 3.79 -4.25 -4.10
N ASN A 68 4.74 -4.64 -3.26
CA ASN A 68 6.10 -4.14 -3.33
C ASN A 68 7.00 -5.12 -4.10
N GLY A 69 7.42 -4.75 -5.31
CA GLY A 69 8.22 -5.60 -6.20
C GLY A 69 9.62 -5.95 -5.66
N ARG A 70 10.28 -5.03 -4.98
CA ARG A 70 11.67 -5.20 -4.53
C ARG A 70 11.89 -6.38 -3.58
N ARG A 71 10.84 -6.89 -2.98
CA ARG A 71 10.92 -7.84 -1.88
C ARG A 71 10.73 -9.30 -2.28
N TYR A 72 10.41 -9.54 -3.54
CA TYR A 72 10.08 -10.89 -4.03
C TYR A 72 11.20 -11.56 -4.80
N THR A 73 12.41 -10.97 -4.87
CA THR A 73 13.45 -11.45 -5.73
C THR A 73 14.49 -12.29 -5.02
N ASP A 74 14.93 -13.32 -5.71
CA ASP A 74 16.10 -14.12 -5.42
C ASP A 74 17.34 -13.40 -6.00
N GLY A 75 17.57 -12.16 -5.61
CA GLY A 75 18.70 -11.38 -6.07
C GLY A 75 19.72 -11.13 -4.96
N PRO A 76 20.88 -10.51 -5.26
CA PRO A 76 21.95 -10.30 -4.29
C PRO A 76 21.52 -9.52 -3.03
N TYR A 77 20.40 -8.80 -3.09
CA TYR A 77 19.81 -8.14 -1.92
C TYR A 77 19.04 -9.11 -0.99
N VAL A 78 18.59 -10.26 -1.51
CA VAL A 78 17.89 -11.28 -0.69
C VAL A 78 18.89 -12.07 0.14
N GLU A 79 20.12 -12.22 -0.32
CA GLU A 79 21.20 -12.90 0.42
C GLU A 79 21.52 -12.21 1.75
N THR A 80 21.28 -10.90 1.85
CA THR A 80 21.48 -10.10 3.07
C THR A 80 20.31 -10.17 4.05
N TRP A 81 19.19 -10.85 3.68
CA TRP A 81 18.02 -10.91 4.53
C TRP A 81 18.08 -12.10 5.47
N SER A 82 17.65 -11.86 6.72
CA SER A 82 17.41 -12.95 7.67
C SER A 82 16.33 -13.90 7.14
N ASP A 83 16.37 -15.16 7.62
CA ASP A 83 15.35 -16.16 7.27
C ASP A 83 13.95 -15.71 7.69
N ALA A 84 13.83 -15.06 8.85
CA ALA A 84 12.57 -14.50 9.31
C ALA A 84 12.01 -13.46 8.34
N ARG A 85 12.86 -12.61 7.77
CA ARG A 85 12.45 -11.61 6.77
C ARG A 85 11.98 -12.27 5.48
N ARG A 86 12.69 -13.28 5.00
CA ARG A 86 12.28 -14.09 3.83
C ARG A 86 10.93 -14.76 4.08
N TRP A 87 10.77 -15.36 5.27
CA TRP A 87 9.52 -15.99 5.67
C TRP A 87 8.35 -15.00 5.68
N CYS A 88 8.49 -13.81 6.30
CA CYS A 88 7.44 -12.78 6.32
C CYS A 88 6.99 -12.39 4.90
N HIS A 89 7.94 -12.28 3.97
CA HIS A 89 7.59 -11.94 2.59
C HIS A 89 6.91 -13.08 1.85
N ALA A 90 7.30 -14.32 2.10
CA ALA A 90 6.60 -15.49 1.55
C ALA A 90 5.15 -15.56 2.06
N GLN A 91 4.93 -15.30 3.35
CA GLN A 91 3.59 -15.24 3.93
C GLN A 91 2.74 -14.14 3.29
N MET A 92 3.31 -12.95 3.11
CA MET A 92 2.61 -11.84 2.47
C MET A 92 2.21 -12.16 1.02
N LEU A 93 3.10 -12.78 0.26
CA LEU A 93 2.83 -13.17 -1.12
C LEU A 93 1.72 -14.23 -1.19
N ALA A 94 1.76 -15.21 -0.29
CA ALA A 94 0.76 -16.28 -0.23
C ALA A 94 -0.68 -15.75 -0.06
N GLN A 95 -0.87 -14.55 0.50
CA GLN A 95 -2.19 -13.95 0.67
C GLN A 95 -2.90 -13.63 -0.65
N SER A 96 -2.17 -13.48 -1.75
CA SER A 96 -2.74 -13.21 -3.07
C SER A 96 -2.96 -14.47 -3.92
N ALA A 97 -2.60 -15.66 -3.41
CA ALA A 97 -2.69 -16.90 -4.19
C ALA A 97 -4.12 -17.18 -4.67
N GLY A 98 -4.25 -17.49 -5.96
CA GLY A 98 -5.53 -17.78 -6.59
C GLY A 98 -6.49 -16.58 -6.73
N ARG A 99 -6.05 -15.36 -6.40
CA ARG A 99 -6.89 -14.15 -6.50
C ARG A 99 -6.84 -13.56 -7.91
N HIS A 100 -7.99 -13.01 -8.33
CA HIS A 100 -8.06 -12.13 -9.48
C HIS A 100 -8.21 -10.68 -9.00
N VAL A 101 -7.52 -9.73 -9.67
CA VAL A 101 -7.61 -8.30 -9.41
C VAL A 101 -7.75 -7.54 -10.74
N GLY A 102 -8.51 -6.46 -10.75
CA GLY A 102 -8.65 -5.67 -11.97
C GLY A 102 -7.33 -5.02 -12.37
N HIS A 103 -6.59 -4.45 -11.41
CA HIS A 103 -5.31 -3.81 -11.70
C HIS A 103 -4.25 -4.11 -10.66
N LEU A 104 -3.10 -4.60 -11.13
CA LEU A 104 -1.91 -4.80 -10.31
C LEU A 104 -1.01 -3.56 -10.36
N VAL A 105 -0.69 -2.99 -9.21
CA VAL A 105 0.29 -1.90 -9.09
C VAL A 105 1.52 -2.41 -8.35
N ILE A 106 2.67 -2.31 -8.99
CA ILE A 106 3.94 -2.75 -8.41
C ILE A 106 4.74 -1.51 -7.99
N PHE A 107 4.93 -1.35 -6.69
CA PHE A 107 5.87 -0.38 -6.17
C PHE A 107 7.30 -0.90 -6.32
N MET A 108 8.21 -0.03 -6.71
CA MET A 108 9.61 -0.35 -6.95
C MET A 108 9.86 -1.17 -8.23
N ARG A 109 9.85 -0.47 -9.33
CA ARG A 109 9.95 -0.93 -10.72
C ARG A 109 11.08 -1.90 -11.02
N ASP A 110 12.21 -1.82 -10.33
CA ASP A 110 13.45 -2.51 -10.72
C ASP A 110 13.35 -4.06 -10.71
N GLN A 111 12.21 -4.60 -10.27
CA GLN A 111 12.01 -6.04 -10.13
C GLN A 111 10.57 -6.47 -10.44
N SER A 112 9.87 -5.72 -11.26
CA SER A 112 8.47 -5.99 -11.61
C SER A 112 8.28 -7.32 -12.31
N GLU A 113 9.18 -7.70 -13.21
CA GLU A 113 9.10 -8.96 -13.94
C GLU A 113 9.16 -10.17 -13.01
N HIS A 114 10.04 -10.17 -12.03
CA HIS A 114 10.11 -11.25 -11.03
C HIS A 114 8.87 -11.28 -10.15
N THR A 115 8.34 -10.11 -9.77
CA THR A 115 7.12 -10.04 -8.95
C THR A 115 5.92 -10.60 -9.70
N THR A 116 5.74 -10.20 -10.95
CA THR A 116 4.63 -10.70 -11.79
C THR A 116 4.75 -12.20 -12.03
N ALA A 117 5.95 -12.70 -12.33
CA ALA A 117 6.17 -14.14 -12.51
C ALA A 117 5.80 -14.94 -11.26
N ARG A 118 6.17 -14.48 -10.07
CA ARG A 118 5.84 -15.17 -8.81
C ARG A 118 4.36 -15.10 -8.48
N LEU A 119 3.72 -13.97 -8.68
CA LEU A 119 2.28 -13.82 -8.50
C LEU A 119 1.52 -14.75 -9.44
N ALA A 120 1.90 -14.80 -10.73
CA ALA A 120 1.32 -15.69 -11.71
C ALA A 120 1.52 -17.17 -11.35
N ALA A 121 2.71 -17.55 -10.86
CA ALA A 121 3.02 -18.91 -10.42
C ALA A 121 2.16 -19.37 -9.22
N GLN A 122 1.61 -18.44 -8.44
CA GLN A 122 0.68 -18.71 -7.35
C GLN A 122 -0.80 -18.65 -7.79
N GLY A 123 -1.05 -18.44 -9.07
CA GLY A 123 -2.40 -18.34 -9.61
C GLY A 123 -3.06 -16.97 -9.42
N THR A 124 -2.30 -15.94 -9.01
CA THR A 124 -2.80 -14.56 -9.00
C THR A 124 -2.90 -14.05 -10.43
N THR A 125 -4.05 -13.49 -10.81
CA THR A 125 -4.30 -12.94 -12.14
C THR A 125 -4.75 -11.48 -12.07
N TRP A 126 -4.54 -10.73 -13.15
CA TRP A 126 -4.92 -9.31 -13.25
C TRP A 126 -5.21 -8.94 -14.70
N ASP A 127 -6.05 -7.91 -14.89
CA ASP A 127 -6.38 -7.41 -16.23
C ASP A 127 -5.29 -6.46 -16.75
N GLN A 128 -4.76 -5.62 -15.86
CA GLN A 128 -3.75 -4.62 -16.17
C GLN A 128 -2.67 -4.56 -15.09
N ALA A 129 -1.47 -4.09 -15.45
CA ALA A 129 -0.40 -3.84 -14.50
C ALA A 129 0.25 -2.47 -14.72
N THR A 130 0.65 -1.83 -13.64
CA THR A 130 1.38 -0.56 -13.64
C THR A 130 2.52 -0.60 -12.65
N GLU A 131 3.65 -0.06 -13.04
CA GLU A 131 4.85 0.05 -12.20
C GLU A 131 5.02 1.47 -11.71
N ILE A 132 5.34 1.61 -10.42
CA ILE A 132 5.64 2.87 -9.76
C ILE A 132 7.07 2.81 -9.23
N GLY A 133 7.96 3.58 -9.85
CA GLY A 133 9.37 3.62 -9.49
C GLY A 133 9.66 4.35 -8.19
N MET A 134 10.90 4.24 -7.71
CA MET A 134 11.36 4.88 -6.47
C MET A 134 11.17 6.41 -6.50
N GLY A 135 11.47 7.07 -7.61
CA GLY A 135 11.26 8.51 -7.75
C GLY A 135 9.80 8.94 -7.63
N ASP A 136 8.87 8.11 -8.13
CA ASP A 136 7.45 8.38 -7.97
C ASP A 136 7.00 8.16 -6.53
N ARG A 137 7.56 7.15 -5.87
CA ARG A 137 7.29 6.90 -4.45
C ARG A 137 7.77 8.03 -3.56
N ALA A 138 8.95 8.61 -3.83
CA ALA A 138 9.43 9.80 -3.12
C ALA A 138 8.47 10.99 -3.28
N ARG A 139 7.91 11.19 -4.48
CA ARG A 139 6.92 12.26 -4.71
C ARG A 139 5.60 12.01 -3.98
N ILE A 140 5.17 10.76 -3.88
CA ILE A 140 4.02 10.41 -3.04
C ILE A 140 4.29 10.82 -1.59
N GLY A 141 5.49 10.53 -1.07
CA GLY A 141 5.91 10.97 0.26
C GLY A 141 5.92 12.51 0.41
N GLN A 142 6.49 13.22 -0.56
CA GLN A 142 6.49 14.69 -0.57
C GLN A 142 5.06 15.26 -0.61
N TRP A 143 4.17 14.67 -1.40
CA TRP A 143 2.76 15.04 -1.42
C TRP A 143 2.08 14.77 -0.07
N ALA A 144 2.50 13.76 0.65
CA ALA A 144 2.06 13.43 2.01
C ALA A 144 2.68 14.36 3.10
N GLY A 145 3.36 15.43 2.71
CA GLY A 145 3.96 16.40 3.64
C GLY A 145 5.33 16.01 4.18
N ILE A 146 5.95 14.95 3.65
CA ILE A 146 7.31 14.55 4.06
C ILE A 146 8.32 15.35 3.26
N THR A 147 9.08 16.20 3.94
CA THR A 147 10.04 17.13 3.32
C THR A 147 11.43 16.53 3.17
N ASP A 148 11.80 15.58 4.02
CA ASP A 148 13.06 14.85 3.90
C ASP A 148 12.91 13.71 2.87
N LEU A 149 13.80 13.69 1.87
CA LEU A 149 13.77 12.71 0.80
C LEU A 149 14.05 11.29 1.32
N ASP A 150 14.90 11.13 2.31
CA ASP A 150 15.21 9.82 2.89
C ASP A 150 13.99 9.28 3.64
N ASP A 151 13.27 10.12 4.36
CA ASP A 151 12.02 9.76 5.04
C ASP A 151 10.86 9.53 4.06
N ALA A 152 10.81 10.22 2.93
CA ALA A 152 9.79 10.03 1.90
C ALA A 152 9.76 8.59 1.34
N TYR A 153 10.90 7.91 1.30
CA TYR A 153 10.99 6.49 0.95
C TYR A 153 10.54 5.56 2.07
N CYS A 154 10.48 6.06 3.30
CA CYS A 154 10.09 5.27 4.47
C CYS A 154 8.58 5.18 4.67
N LEU A 155 7.77 5.90 3.90
CA LEU A 155 6.31 5.80 3.94
C LEU A 155 5.85 4.36 3.69
N SER A 156 4.98 3.81 4.53
CA SER A 156 4.45 2.45 4.31
C SER A 156 3.65 2.37 3.01
N SER A 157 3.52 1.17 2.49
CA SER A 157 2.74 0.96 1.26
C SER A 157 1.26 1.31 1.44
N GLY A 158 0.71 1.16 2.65
CA GLY A 158 -0.67 1.52 2.96
C GLY A 158 -0.92 3.03 2.89
N VAL A 159 -0.10 3.82 3.57
CA VAL A 159 -0.21 5.29 3.54
C VAL A 159 0.09 5.81 2.13
N ALA A 160 1.11 5.26 1.46
CA ALA A 160 1.41 5.62 0.08
C ALA A 160 0.25 5.30 -0.89
N ALA A 161 -0.49 4.23 -0.65
CA ALA A 161 -1.66 3.87 -1.44
C ALA A 161 -2.82 4.86 -1.26
N ALA A 162 -3.06 5.33 -0.01
CA ALA A 162 -4.05 6.36 0.27
C ALA A 162 -3.71 7.68 -0.47
N CYS A 163 -2.45 8.11 -0.39
CA CYS A 163 -1.97 9.26 -1.15
C CYS A 163 -2.17 9.06 -2.66
N LEU A 164 -1.80 7.91 -3.18
CA LEU A 164 -1.92 7.59 -4.60
C LEU A 164 -3.37 7.65 -5.09
N ALA A 165 -4.32 7.13 -4.30
CA ALA A 165 -5.73 7.16 -4.62
C ALA A 165 -6.23 8.62 -4.78
N LEU A 166 -5.90 9.49 -3.83
CA LEU A 166 -6.26 10.91 -3.90
C LEU A 166 -5.58 11.63 -5.06
N MET A 167 -4.28 11.41 -5.28
CA MET A 167 -3.54 11.97 -6.41
C MET A 167 -4.12 11.52 -7.76
N ALA A 168 -4.69 10.32 -7.82
CA ALA A 168 -5.35 9.78 -9.00
C ALA A 168 -6.81 10.25 -9.16
N GLY A 169 -7.32 11.06 -8.24
CA GLY A 169 -8.60 11.75 -8.34
C GLY A 169 -9.75 11.07 -7.60
N ALA A 170 -9.48 10.25 -6.60
CA ALA A 170 -10.52 9.76 -5.69
C ALA A 170 -11.20 10.93 -4.96
N ASP A 171 -12.51 10.88 -4.82
CA ASP A 171 -13.27 11.88 -4.08
C ASP A 171 -13.05 11.79 -2.58
N SER A 172 -12.84 10.57 -2.10
CA SER A 172 -12.53 10.31 -0.69
C SER A 172 -11.80 8.98 -0.53
N VAL A 173 -11.07 8.86 0.57
CA VAL A 173 -10.37 7.63 0.94
C VAL A 173 -10.76 7.23 2.35
N VAL A 174 -11.04 5.95 2.54
CA VAL A 174 -11.20 5.32 3.86
C VAL A 174 -10.10 4.30 4.04
N THR A 175 -9.33 4.42 5.12
CA THR A 175 -8.26 3.47 5.44
C THR A 175 -8.75 2.41 6.42
N CYS A 176 -8.52 1.14 6.09
CA CYS A 176 -8.84 -0.03 6.90
C CYS A 176 -7.59 -0.87 7.07
N GLY A 177 -7.29 -1.32 8.27
CA GLY A 177 -6.11 -2.14 8.52
C GLY A 177 -4.79 -1.41 8.24
N ILE A 178 -4.78 -0.08 8.38
CA ILE A 178 -3.59 0.75 8.35
C ILE A 178 -3.39 1.30 9.75
N SER A 179 -2.38 0.81 10.45
CA SER A 179 -2.10 1.13 11.84
C SER A 179 -0.66 1.57 12.03
N LEU A 180 -0.42 2.40 13.03
CA LEU A 180 0.93 2.74 13.49
C LEU A 180 1.54 1.66 14.41
N SER A 181 0.74 0.68 14.82
CA SER A 181 1.18 -0.46 15.61
C SER A 181 1.80 -1.54 14.73
N PRO A 182 2.80 -2.30 15.23
CA PRO A 182 3.35 -3.44 14.51
C PRO A 182 2.32 -4.59 14.45
N GLY A 183 2.46 -5.45 13.45
CA GLY A 183 1.67 -6.66 13.31
C GLY A 183 0.93 -6.76 11.98
N HIS A 184 0.50 -7.97 11.70
CA HIS A 184 -0.30 -8.32 10.52
C HIS A 184 -1.41 -9.30 10.92
N ASN A 185 -2.57 -9.20 10.28
CA ASN A 185 -3.70 -10.09 10.54
C ASN A 185 -3.50 -11.53 10.07
N TYR A 186 -2.57 -11.76 9.15
CA TYR A 186 -2.32 -13.06 8.51
C TYR A 186 -1.10 -13.81 9.06
N MET A 187 -0.29 -13.18 9.93
CA MET A 187 0.88 -13.82 10.54
C MET A 187 1.28 -13.17 11.87
N ALA A 188 1.79 -13.98 12.79
CA ALA A 188 2.54 -13.46 13.93
C ALA A 188 3.92 -12.97 13.45
N LEU A 189 4.33 -11.77 13.88
CA LEU A 189 5.66 -11.27 13.57
C LEU A 189 6.73 -12.06 14.33
N PRO A 190 7.83 -12.46 13.67
CA PRO A 190 9.01 -12.95 14.36
C PRO A 190 9.52 -11.93 15.39
N GLU A 191 10.13 -12.41 16.47
CA GLU A 191 10.60 -11.56 17.58
C GLU A 191 11.52 -10.42 17.11
N GLU A 192 12.37 -10.66 16.11
CA GLU A 192 13.25 -9.64 15.54
C GLU A 192 12.50 -8.45 14.89
N PHE A 193 11.20 -8.60 14.61
CA PHE A 193 10.34 -7.54 14.02
C PHE A 193 9.22 -7.10 14.96
N ALA A 194 9.14 -7.67 16.17
CA ALA A 194 8.11 -7.31 17.16
C ALA A 194 8.34 -5.93 17.80
N GLY A 195 9.52 -5.35 17.54
CA GLY A 195 9.92 -4.05 18.04
C GLY A 195 9.34 -2.87 17.25
N GLU A 196 10.14 -1.84 17.09
CA GLU A 196 9.76 -0.58 16.49
C GLU A 196 9.35 -0.72 15.01
N ARG A 197 8.20 -0.18 14.63
CA ARG A 197 7.75 -0.14 13.25
C ARG A 197 8.59 0.84 12.45
N ARG A 198 9.36 0.33 11.48
CA ARG A 198 10.29 1.10 10.64
C ARG A 198 9.68 2.34 9.96
N HIS A 199 8.37 2.29 9.68
CA HIS A 199 7.67 3.36 8.96
C HIS A 199 6.90 4.30 9.88
N ARG A 200 6.97 4.11 11.21
CA ARG A 200 6.09 4.81 12.15
C ARG A 200 6.17 6.33 12.03
N THR A 201 7.36 6.89 12.03
CA THR A 201 7.57 8.36 11.94
C THR A 201 6.99 8.92 10.64
N ALA A 202 7.38 8.36 9.50
CA ALA A 202 6.90 8.80 8.20
C ALA A 202 5.39 8.61 8.05
N ASP A 203 4.84 7.47 8.49
CA ASP A 203 3.41 7.21 8.45
C ASP A 203 2.63 8.18 9.35
N THR A 204 3.16 8.53 10.53
CA THR A 204 2.51 9.52 11.40
C THR A 204 2.40 10.89 10.73
N VAL A 205 3.49 11.36 10.12
CA VAL A 205 3.49 12.62 9.36
C VAL A 205 2.51 12.55 8.20
N GLY A 206 2.60 11.49 7.37
CA GLY A 206 1.76 11.32 6.21
C GLY A 206 0.27 11.22 6.54
N LEU A 207 -0.10 10.44 7.55
CA LEU A 207 -1.49 10.30 7.98
C LEU A 207 -2.04 11.62 8.54
N ARG A 208 -1.29 12.33 9.38
CA ARG A 208 -1.70 13.66 9.87
C ARG A 208 -1.96 14.63 8.73
N HIS A 209 -1.04 14.67 7.77
CA HIS A 209 -1.22 15.52 6.60
C HIS A 209 -2.48 15.16 5.82
N LEU A 210 -2.68 13.87 5.53
CA LEU A 210 -3.85 13.37 4.82
C LEU A 210 -5.16 13.74 5.53
N LEU A 211 -5.24 13.52 6.83
CA LEU A 211 -6.45 13.74 7.62
C LEU A 211 -6.82 15.22 7.79
N THR A 212 -5.83 16.12 7.68
CA THR A 212 -6.04 17.56 7.81
C THR A 212 -6.25 18.26 6.47
N THR A 213 -5.80 17.68 5.36
CA THR A 213 -5.74 18.38 4.06
C THR A 213 -6.57 17.71 2.96
N ALA A 214 -7.04 16.49 3.19
CA ALA A 214 -7.74 15.71 2.17
C ALA A 214 -8.97 15.00 2.77
N PRO A 215 -9.94 14.59 1.93
CA PRO A 215 -11.11 13.84 2.36
C PRO A 215 -10.74 12.37 2.69
N VAL A 216 -9.95 12.20 3.74
CA VAL A 216 -9.53 10.89 4.25
C VAL A 216 -10.16 10.64 5.61
N SER A 217 -10.68 9.45 5.82
CA SER A 217 -11.13 8.94 7.12
C SER A 217 -10.43 7.61 7.41
N SER A 218 -10.39 7.25 8.68
CA SER A 218 -9.89 5.96 9.14
C SER A 218 -10.97 5.28 9.97
N ALA A 219 -11.10 3.98 9.83
CA ALA A 219 -11.97 3.20 10.69
C ALA A 219 -11.42 3.18 12.13
N GLN A 220 -10.10 3.24 12.31
CA GLN A 220 -9.50 3.42 13.64
C GLN A 220 -9.68 4.87 14.11
N PRO A 221 -10.02 5.10 15.39
CA PRO A 221 -10.10 6.43 15.94
C PRO A 221 -8.80 7.20 15.74
N LEU A 222 -8.89 8.37 15.12
CA LEU A 222 -7.75 9.26 14.90
C LEU A 222 -7.04 9.70 16.18
N GLU A 223 -7.72 9.60 17.30
CA GLU A 223 -7.22 9.90 18.64
C GLU A 223 -5.97 9.09 18.98
N GLU A 224 -5.87 7.84 18.53
CA GLU A 224 -4.66 7.05 18.70
C GLU A 224 -3.45 7.63 17.94
N LEU A 225 -3.68 8.31 16.82
CA LEU A 225 -2.64 8.99 16.06
C LEU A 225 -2.11 10.25 16.77
N TYR A 226 -2.95 10.88 17.60
CA TYR A 226 -2.59 12.08 18.34
C TYR A 226 -2.06 11.78 19.75
N ALA A 227 -2.51 10.70 20.39
CA ALA A 227 -2.09 10.34 21.75
C ALA A 227 -0.65 9.82 21.84
N GLN A 228 0.00 9.55 20.71
CA GLN A 228 1.36 8.98 20.62
C GLN A 228 2.41 9.98 20.14
N SER A 229 2.13 11.28 20.18
CA SER A 229 3.05 12.36 19.79
C SER A 229 3.72 13.03 20.99
#